data_ceb91870ffc6a33d9878f6c3e10a0566
#
_entry.id   ceb91870ffc6a33d9878f6c3e10a0566
#
_cell.length_a   1.000
_cell.length_b   1.000
_cell.length_c   1.000
_cell.angle_alpha   90.00
_cell.angle_beta   90.00
_cell.angle_gamma   90.00
#
_symmetry.space_group_name_H-M   'P 1'
#
loop_
_entity.id
_entity.type
_entity.pdbx_description
1 polymer ?
#
loop_
_entity_poly.entity_id
_entity_poly.type
_entity_poly.pdbx_seq_one_letter_code
_entity_poly.pdbx_strand_id
1 'polypeptide(L)'
;MTVAIVLLSLAASVVFGWAAVEGVMRLAKVRGGAGPRLSSGGHRATVLRERPAQPRVLRGGAWIGALERLAITGAILARQPEMVAAVVAVKGLGRWADLQTNPALTERFIIGTLASYVAAGACGYAGLALMG
;
A
#
# COMPACT_ATOMS: atom_id res chain seq x y z
N MET A 1 -26.56 16.58 -2.30
CA MET A 1 -25.28 16.89 -1.61
C MET A 1 -24.58 15.63 -1.12
N THR A 2 -25.23 14.71 -0.42
CA THR A 2 -24.62 13.50 0.16
C THR A 2 -23.88 12.63 -0.87
N VAL A 3 -24.48 12.37 -2.03
CA VAL A 3 -23.85 11.57 -3.10
C VAL A 3 -22.54 12.19 -3.59
N ALA A 4 -22.52 13.52 -3.76
CA ALA A 4 -21.30 14.23 -4.18
C ALA A 4 -20.19 14.12 -3.14
N ILE A 5 -20.51 14.23 -1.85
CA ILE A 5 -19.53 14.06 -0.74
C ILE A 5 -19.00 12.63 -0.74
N VAL A 6 -19.85 11.62 -0.90
CA VAL A 6 -19.43 10.21 -0.98
C VAL A 6 -18.45 9.99 -2.14
N LEU A 7 -18.80 10.43 -3.34
CA LEU A 7 -17.96 10.27 -4.52
C LEU A 7 -16.62 11.00 -4.39
N LEU A 8 -16.65 12.22 -3.83
CA LEU A 8 -15.44 12.99 -3.55
C LEU A 8 -14.54 12.30 -2.53
N SER A 9 -15.10 11.77 -1.44
CA SER A 9 -14.34 11.06 -0.41
C SER A 9 -13.70 9.79 -0.96
N LEU A 10 -14.40 9.04 -1.81
CA LEU A 10 -13.87 7.86 -2.47
C LEU A 10 -12.75 8.22 -3.45
N ALA A 11 -12.93 9.24 -4.28
CA ALA A 11 -11.90 9.71 -5.21
C ALA A 11 -10.66 10.23 -4.45
N ALA A 12 -10.88 11.04 -3.44
CA ALA A 12 -9.81 11.56 -2.57
C ALA A 12 -9.02 10.41 -1.91
N SER A 13 -9.70 9.38 -1.41
CA SER A 13 -9.07 8.22 -0.80
C SER A 13 -8.10 7.50 -1.74
N VAL A 14 -8.46 7.34 -3.00
CA VAL A 14 -7.59 6.71 -4.00
C VAL A 14 -6.34 7.56 -4.25
N VAL A 15 -6.52 8.87 -4.44
CA VAL A 15 -5.42 9.81 -4.77
C VAL A 15 -4.50 10.01 -3.57
N PHE A 16 -5.06 10.38 -2.40
CA PHE A 16 -4.27 10.62 -1.19
C PHE A 16 -3.62 9.34 -0.66
N GLY A 17 -4.29 8.20 -0.76
CA GLY A 17 -3.71 6.93 -0.37
C GLY A 17 -2.51 6.55 -1.25
N TRP A 18 -2.55 6.84 -2.56
CA TRP A 18 -1.39 6.66 -3.43
C TRP A 18 -0.23 7.59 -3.04
N ALA A 19 -0.52 8.88 -2.84
CA ALA A 19 0.47 9.85 -2.42
C ALA A 19 1.08 9.54 -1.04
N ALA A 20 0.27 9.05 -0.08
CA ALA A 20 0.73 8.66 1.25
C ALA A 20 1.71 7.48 1.18
N VAL A 21 1.40 6.44 0.41
CA VAL A 21 2.30 5.30 0.22
C VAL A 21 3.61 5.73 -0.42
N GLU A 22 3.55 6.53 -1.49
CA GLU A 22 4.74 7.03 -2.17
C GLU A 22 5.61 7.88 -1.23
N GLY A 23 4.99 8.80 -0.47
CA GLY A 23 5.67 9.66 0.50
C GLY A 23 6.36 8.85 1.60
N VAL A 24 5.64 7.91 2.22
CA VAL A 24 6.20 7.06 3.29
C VAL A 24 7.32 6.18 2.76
N MET A 25 7.17 5.61 1.56
CA MET A 25 8.22 4.79 0.95
C MET A 25 9.47 5.61 0.62
N ARG A 26 9.33 6.86 0.20
CA ARG A 26 10.47 7.77 0.00
C ARG A 26 11.17 8.10 1.31
N LEU A 27 10.42 8.39 2.37
CA LEU A 27 10.99 8.64 3.71
C LEU A 27 11.71 7.40 4.27
N ALA A 28 11.12 6.22 4.13
CA ALA A 28 11.72 4.96 4.57
C ALA A 28 13.02 4.67 3.80
N LYS A 29 13.08 4.98 2.51
CA LYS A 29 14.27 4.80 1.67
C LYS A 29 15.42 5.72 2.07
N VAL A 30 15.12 6.94 2.52
CA VAL A 30 16.11 7.90 3.01
C VAL A 30 16.77 7.41 4.31
N ARG A 31 16.02 6.73 5.19
CA ARG A 31 16.57 6.16 6.43
C ARG A 31 17.35 4.86 6.23
N GLY A 32 17.07 4.10 5.16
CA GLY A 32 17.78 2.87 4.82
C GLY A 32 19.08 3.06 4.02
N GLY A 33 19.44 4.30 3.69
CA GLY A 33 20.57 4.63 2.81
C GLY A 33 21.95 4.74 3.49
N ALA A 34 22.07 4.48 4.79
CA ALA A 34 23.32 4.58 5.54
C ALA A 34 23.85 3.20 5.99
N GLY A 35 23.73 2.18 5.15
CA GLY A 35 24.49 0.95 5.33
C GLY A 35 25.89 1.10 4.75
N PRO A 36 26.97 0.61 5.42
CA PRO A 36 28.33 0.71 4.90
C PRO A 36 28.40 0.01 3.56
N ARG A 37 28.83 0.75 2.52
CA ARG A 37 29.29 0.15 1.27
C ARG A 37 30.58 -0.60 1.59
N LEU A 38 30.49 -1.89 1.86
CA LEU A 38 31.64 -2.76 1.80
C LEU A 38 32.11 -2.80 0.35
N SER A 39 33.09 -1.94 0.06
CA SER A 39 33.92 -2.07 -1.11
C SER A 39 34.71 -3.37 -0.96
N SER A 40 34.24 -4.45 -1.52
CA SER A 40 35.02 -5.64 -1.75
C SER A 40 35.51 -5.60 -3.19
N GLY A 41 36.80 -5.34 -3.30
CA GLY A 41 37.52 -5.38 -4.55
C GLY A 41 37.55 -6.79 -5.17
N GLY A 42 37.52 -6.79 -6.50
CA GLY A 42 38.15 -7.78 -7.34
C GLY A 42 37.51 -9.17 -7.39
N HIS A 43 36.69 -9.42 -8.37
CA HIS A 43 36.90 -10.45 -9.39
C HIS A 43 35.80 -10.33 -10.46
N ARG A 44 36.26 -10.02 -11.64
CA ARG A 44 35.47 -9.99 -12.87
C ARG A 44 35.05 -11.42 -13.22
N ALA A 45 33.89 -11.85 -12.75
CA ALA A 45 33.17 -12.96 -13.32
C ALA A 45 31.97 -12.39 -14.04
N THR A 46 32.07 -12.27 -15.36
CA THR A 46 30.99 -11.95 -16.26
C THR A 46 30.04 -13.14 -16.30
N VAL A 47 29.29 -13.34 -15.25
CA VAL A 47 28.11 -14.19 -15.31
C VAL A 47 27.03 -13.31 -15.92
N LEU A 48 26.81 -13.46 -17.23
CA LEU A 48 25.56 -13.07 -17.88
C LEU A 48 24.45 -13.87 -17.18
N ARG A 49 24.02 -13.35 -16.03
CA ARG A 49 22.81 -13.80 -15.39
C ARG A 49 21.67 -13.28 -16.27
N GLU A 50 21.27 -14.09 -17.24
CA GLU A 50 19.97 -13.90 -17.87
C GLU A 50 18.98 -13.71 -16.72
N ARG A 51 18.53 -12.46 -16.55
CA ARG A 51 17.34 -12.20 -15.73
C ARG A 51 16.23 -13.02 -16.38
N PRO A 52 15.71 -14.05 -15.71
CA PRO A 52 14.50 -14.67 -16.22
C PRO A 52 13.51 -13.52 -16.41
N ALA A 53 12.94 -13.41 -17.59
CA ALA A 53 11.93 -12.44 -17.92
C ALA A 53 10.86 -12.56 -16.82
N GLN A 54 10.85 -11.59 -15.90
CA GLN A 54 9.82 -11.58 -14.87
C GLN A 54 8.51 -11.55 -15.62
N PRO A 55 7.63 -12.53 -15.42
CA PRO A 55 6.32 -12.47 -16.04
C PRO A 55 5.80 -11.07 -15.73
N ARG A 56 5.29 -10.36 -16.72
CA ARG A 56 4.62 -9.07 -16.56
C ARG A 56 3.53 -9.28 -15.52
N VAL A 57 3.92 -9.16 -14.25
CA VAL A 57 2.98 -9.13 -13.15
C VAL A 57 2.09 -7.94 -13.46
N LEU A 58 0.90 -8.28 -13.91
CA LEU A 58 -0.18 -7.36 -14.22
C LEU A 58 -0.14 -6.19 -13.25
N ARG A 59 -0.49 -5.01 -13.70
CA ARG A 59 -0.74 -3.80 -12.89
C ARG A 59 -1.70 -4.04 -11.72
N GLY A 60 -1.95 -5.29 -11.36
CA GLY A 60 -2.86 -5.77 -10.34
C GLY A 60 -2.61 -5.17 -8.95
N GLY A 61 -1.35 -4.92 -8.58
CA GLY A 61 -1.03 -4.33 -7.29
C GLY A 61 -1.62 -2.93 -7.09
N ALA A 62 -1.62 -2.10 -8.14
CA ALA A 62 -2.23 -0.77 -8.09
C ALA A 62 -3.77 -0.86 -8.00
N TRP A 63 -4.38 -1.77 -8.76
CA TRP A 63 -5.82 -2.01 -8.71
C TRP A 63 -6.28 -2.58 -7.38
N ILE A 64 -5.55 -3.54 -6.83
CA ILE A 64 -5.83 -4.09 -5.49
C ILE A 64 -5.77 -2.98 -4.46
N GLY A 65 -4.73 -2.15 -4.48
CA GLY A 65 -4.60 -1.00 -3.56
C GLY A 65 -5.73 0.03 -3.71
N ALA A 66 -6.21 0.29 -4.93
CA ALA A 66 -7.35 1.18 -5.16
C ALA A 66 -8.64 0.58 -4.59
N LEU A 67 -8.92 -0.69 -4.88
CA LEU A 67 -10.10 -1.40 -4.37
C LEU A 67 -10.13 -1.46 -2.84
N GLU A 68 -8.99 -1.71 -2.20
CA GLU A 68 -8.88 -1.71 -0.74
C GLU A 68 -9.23 -0.35 -0.14
N ARG A 69 -8.75 0.74 -0.73
CA ARG A 69 -9.06 2.10 -0.27
C ARG A 69 -10.53 2.42 -0.43
N LEU A 70 -11.11 2.06 -1.57
CA LEU A 70 -12.56 2.22 -1.82
C LEU A 70 -13.38 1.43 -0.81
N ALA A 71 -12.98 0.19 -0.51
CA ALA A 71 -13.65 -0.66 0.47
C ALA A 71 -13.58 -0.07 1.88
N ILE A 72 -12.41 0.40 2.32
CA ILE A 72 -12.23 0.99 3.66
C ILE A 72 -13.01 2.29 3.79
N THR A 73 -12.85 3.21 2.83
CA THR A 73 -13.58 4.49 2.84
C THR A 73 -15.07 4.26 2.76
N GLY A 74 -15.52 3.34 1.90
CA GLY A 74 -16.93 2.96 1.75
C GLY A 74 -17.51 2.35 3.03
N ALA A 75 -16.78 1.46 3.71
CA ALA A 75 -17.21 0.87 4.98
C ALA A 75 -17.42 1.95 6.06
N ILE A 76 -16.52 2.91 6.16
CA ILE A 76 -16.65 4.03 7.12
C ILE A 76 -17.84 4.91 6.77
N LEU A 77 -17.99 5.30 5.49
CA LEU A 77 -19.13 6.10 5.03
C LEU A 77 -20.47 5.40 5.22
N ALA A 78 -20.49 4.06 5.09
CA ALA A 78 -21.66 3.22 5.41
C ALA A 78 -21.90 3.04 6.90
N ARG A 79 -21.07 3.62 7.76
CA ARG A 79 -21.10 3.47 9.23
C ARG A 79 -20.92 2.02 9.70
N GLN A 80 -20.13 1.24 8.94
CA GLN A 80 -19.77 -0.15 9.24
C GLN A 80 -18.25 -0.33 9.30
N PRO A 81 -17.56 0.34 10.25
CA PRO A 81 -16.10 0.31 10.33
C PRO A 81 -15.54 -1.09 10.61
N GLU A 82 -16.32 -2.00 11.15
CA GLU A 82 -15.96 -3.42 11.36
C GLU A 82 -15.62 -4.15 10.06
N MET A 83 -16.17 -3.71 8.91
CA MET A 83 -15.83 -4.26 7.61
C MET A 83 -14.37 -4.01 7.20
N VAL A 84 -13.72 -3.02 7.81
CA VAL A 84 -12.28 -2.76 7.59
C VAL A 84 -11.45 -3.97 8.02
N ALA A 85 -11.84 -4.65 9.10
CA ALA A 85 -11.16 -5.87 9.55
C ALA A 85 -11.19 -6.98 8.50
N ALA A 86 -12.29 -7.13 7.77
CA ALA A 86 -12.41 -8.10 6.69
C ALA A 86 -11.45 -7.76 5.53
N VAL A 87 -11.31 -6.49 5.16
CA VAL A 87 -10.37 -6.04 4.12
C VAL A 87 -8.93 -6.35 4.52
N VAL A 88 -8.57 -6.08 5.79
CA VAL A 88 -7.25 -6.38 6.36
C VAL A 88 -6.97 -7.89 6.32
N ALA A 89 -7.95 -8.70 6.73
CA ALA A 89 -7.81 -10.15 6.77
C ALA A 89 -7.61 -10.75 5.36
N VAL A 90 -8.41 -10.35 4.39
CA VAL A 90 -8.29 -10.82 3.00
C VAL A 90 -6.92 -10.46 2.42
N LYS A 91 -6.44 -9.24 2.65
CA LYS A 91 -5.11 -8.82 2.18
C LYS A 91 -4.00 -9.61 2.84
N GLY A 92 -4.06 -9.80 4.15
CA GLY A 92 -3.07 -10.55 4.92
C GLY A 92 -2.99 -12.00 4.46
N LEU A 93 -4.14 -12.66 4.30
CA LEU A 93 -4.21 -14.04 3.83
C LEU A 93 -3.68 -14.19 2.39
N GLY A 94 -4.00 -13.25 1.49
CA GLY A 94 -3.57 -13.30 0.11
C GLY A 94 -2.05 -13.14 -0.07
N ARG A 95 -1.33 -12.66 0.94
CA ARG A 95 0.12 -12.45 0.91
C ARG A 95 0.90 -13.27 1.92
N TRP A 96 0.22 -14.12 2.68
CA TRP A 96 0.82 -14.86 3.79
C TRP A 96 2.10 -15.63 3.42
N ALA A 97 2.08 -16.36 2.32
CA ALA A 97 3.23 -17.15 1.87
C ALA A 97 4.44 -16.27 1.52
N ASP A 98 4.23 -15.14 0.84
CA ASP A 98 5.30 -14.23 0.45
C ASP A 98 5.92 -13.54 1.68
N LEU A 99 5.09 -13.20 2.67
CA LEU A 99 5.51 -12.50 3.89
C LEU A 99 6.35 -13.38 4.80
N GLN A 100 6.13 -14.69 4.81
CA GLN A 100 6.92 -15.62 5.63
C GLN A 100 8.34 -15.82 5.11
N THR A 101 8.56 -15.66 3.83
CA THR A 101 9.85 -16.00 3.18
C THR A 101 10.81 -14.82 3.05
N ASN A 102 10.32 -13.57 3.17
CA ASN A 102 11.16 -12.39 2.93
C ASN A 102 10.86 -11.25 3.91
N PRO A 103 11.67 -11.09 4.99
CA PRO A 103 11.47 -10.06 6.00
C PRO A 103 11.47 -8.62 5.45
N ALA A 104 12.30 -8.32 4.46
CA ALA A 104 12.37 -6.98 3.87
C ALA A 104 11.12 -6.63 3.05
N LEU A 105 10.51 -7.63 2.40
CA LEU A 105 9.21 -7.45 1.74
C LEU A 105 8.10 -7.26 2.77
N THR A 106 8.15 -7.98 3.87
CA THR A 106 7.17 -7.89 4.97
C THR A 106 7.15 -6.49 5.56
N GLU A 107 8.31 -5.92 5.89
CA GLU A 107 8.41 -4.57 6.44
C GLU A 107 7.80 -3.52 5.49
N ARG A 108 8.20 -3.54 4.23
CA ARG A 108 7.66 -2.62 3.21
C ARG A 108 6.17 -2.78 2.98
N PHE A 109 5.70 -4.03 3.00
CA PHE A 109 4.28 -4.34 2.85
C PHE A 109 3.45 -3.78 4.01
N ILE A 110 3.90 -3.98 5.25
CA ILE A 110 3.21 -3.48 6.44
C ILE A 110 3.18 -1.96 6.45
N ILE A 111 4.33 -1.30 6.25
CA ILE A 111 4.43 0.16 6.24
C ILE A 111 3.53 0.76 5.15
N GLY A 112 3.61 0.26 3.93
CA GLY A 112 2.80 0.75 2.83
C GLY A 112 1.30 0.51 3.02
N THR A 113 0.93 -0.63 3.57
CA THR A 113 -0.47 -0.98 3.87
C THR A 113 -1.04 -0.08 4.95
N LEU A 114 -0.33 0.10 6.06
CA LEU A 114 -0.78 0.98 7.15
C LEU A 114 -0.92 2.43 6.69
N ALA A 115 0.06 2.96 5.95
CA ALA A 115 -0.02 4.30 5.39
C ALA A 115 -1.26 4.48 4.48
N SER A 116 -1.53 3.49 3.63
CA SER A 116 -2.70 3.47 2.75
C SER A 116 -4.02 3.44 3.54
N TYR A 117 -4.09 2.63 4.59
CA TYR A 117 -5.30 2.46 5.40
C TYR A 117 -5.60 3.70 6.26
N VAL A 118 -4.57 4.30 6.83
CA VAL A 118 -4.73 5.57 7.58
C VAL A 118 -5.26 6.67 6.65
N ALA A 119 -4.72 6.79 5.44
CA ALA A 119 -5.20 7.77 4.47
C ALA A 119 -6.65 7.51 4.05
N ALA A 120 -7.02 6.25 3.76
CA ALA A 120 -8.38 5.86 3.40
C ALA A 120 -9.36 6.09 4.56
N GLY A 121 -8.96 5.76 5.77
CA GLY A 121 -9.75 6.01 6.99
C GLY A 121 -10.00 7.49 7.21
N ALA A 122 -8.96 8.32 7.11
CA ALA A 122 -9.07 9.76 7.25
C ALA A 122 -10.06 10.37 6.23
N CYS A 123 -10.00 9.93 4.97
CA CYS A 123 -10.96 10.36 3.94
C CYS A 123 -12.40 9.93 4.26
N GLY A 124 -12.58 8.71 4.79
CA GLY A 124 -13.90 8.22 5.21
C GLY A 124 -14.49 9.03 6.35
N TYR A 125 -13.72 9.27 7.41
CA TYR A 125 -14.18 10.09 8.54
C TYR A 125 -14.39 11.57 8.18
N ALA A 126 -13.53 12.13 7.33
CA ALA A 126 -13.75 13.49 6.80
C ALA A 126 -15.06 13.57 6.01
N GLY A 127 -15.34 12.57 5.17
CA GLY A 127 -16.61 12.49 4.45
C GLY A 127 -17.83 12.40 5.39
N LEU A 128 -17.74 11.58 6.46
CA LEU A 128 -18.80 11.51 7.47
C LEU A 128 -19.02 12.86 8.18
N ALA A 129 -17.94 13.53 8.55
CA ALA A 129 -18.03 14.85 9.20
C ALA A 129 -18.68 15.92 8.30
N LEU A 130 -18.52 15.82 6.99
CA LEU A 130 -19.15 16.73 6.01
C LEU A 130 -20.62 16.39 5.73
N MET A 131 -21.03 15.17 6.08
CA MET A 131 -22.44 14.74 5.92
C MET A 131 -23.32 15.08 7.14
N GLY A 132 -22.71 15.44 8.28
CA GLY A 132 -23.37 15.85 9.53
C GLY A 132 -23.70 14.64 10.37
#